data_006c7376b7d7cfcb85f12d968c5e4b7e
#
_entry.id   006c7376b7d7cfcb85f12d968c5e4b7e
#
_cell.length_a   1.000
_cell.length_b   1.000
_cell.length_c   1.000
_cell.angle_alpha   90.00
_cell.angle_beta   90.00
_cell.angle_gamma   90.00
#
_symmetry.space_group_name_H-M   'P 1'
#
loop_
_entity.id
_entity.type
_entity.pdbx_description
1 polymer ?
#
loop_
_entity_poly.entity_id
_entity_poly.type
_entity_poly.pdbx_seq_one_letter_code
_entity_poly.pdbx_strand_id
1 'polypeptide(L)'
;LMYTPLGSFSPEADKAVFVYAEADIITIFKVDGKDRLKVKSVRKSYPDHMFVLQHTPTVVQAAITDDTHYYSQGVAATDKYIYVLWLDTIYKEVSENHDQTVCIKVFDWDGNLLENITLDTPVKNITVTPDDKVIYALSENGESGYQILKFKRNR
;
A
#
# COMPACT_ATOMS: atom_id res chain seq x y z
N LEU A 1 -6.26 -8.23 15.18
CA LEU A 1 -5.51 -8.03 13.92
C LEU A 1 -4.25 -7.25 14.26
N MET A 2 -3.11 -7.81 13.93
CA MET A 2 -1.80 -7.19 14.23
C MET A 2 -1.33 -6.24 13.11
N TYR A 3 -2.00 -6.24 11.95
CA TYR A 3 -1.60 -5.45 10.77
C TYR A 3 -2.79 -4.72 10.18
N THR A 4 -2.57 -3.52 9.68
CA THR A 4 -3.59 -2.72 8.99
C THR A 4 -3.65 -3.13 7.51
N PRO A 5 -4.67 -3.86 7.07
CA PRO A 5 -4.81 -4.23 5.68
C PRO A 5 -5.35 -3.06 4.85
N LEU A 6 -4.74 -2.84 3.70
CA LEU A 6 -5.23 -1.94 2.66
C LEU A 6 -5.58 -2.79 1.45
N GLY A 7 -6.77 -2.62 0.89
CA GLY A 7 -7.27 -3.49 -0.17
C GLY A 7 -7.74 -2.73 -1.40
N SER A 8 -7.61 -3.38 -2.56
CA SER A 8 -8.17 -2.92 -3.83
C SER A 8 -8.67 -4.10 -4.65
N PHE A 9 -9.61 -3.83 -5.54
CA PHE A 9 -10.20 -4.80 -6.46
C PHE A 9 -9.87 -4.43 -7.90
N SER A 10 -9.79 -5.44 -8.79
CA SER A 10 -9.84 -5.18 -10.23
C SER A 10 -11.19 -4.57 -10.59
N PRO A 11 -11.29 -3.77 -11.66
CA PRO A 11 -12.57 -3.22 -12.13
C PRO A 11 -13.66 -4.26 -12.38
N GLU A 12 -13.29 -5.45 -12.86
CA GLU A 12 -14.20 -6.59 -13.08
C GLU A 12 -14.53 -7.36 -11.79
N ALA A 13 -13.91 -7.00 -10.66
CA ALA A 13 -14.10 -7.63 -9.34
C ALA A 13 -13.80 -9.14 -9.29
N ASP A 14 -13.07 -9.68 -10.26
CA ASP A 14 -12.62 -11.07 -10.31
C ASP A 14 -11.29 -11.31 -9.56
N LYS A 15 -10.61 -10.21 -9.18
CA LYS A 15 -9.33 -10.21 -8.46
C LYS A 15 -9.36 -9.16 -7.36
N ALA A 16 -8.67 -9.45 -6.28
CA ALA A 16 -8.44 -8.54 -5.17
C ALA A 16 -6.98 -8.61 -4.71
N VAL A 17 -6.50 -7.54 -4.17
CA VAL A 17 -5.18 -7.47 -3.54
C VAL A 17 -5.30 -6.82 -2.17
N PHE A 18 -4.57 -7.37 -1.20
CA PHE A 18 -4.37 -6.75 0.10
C PHE A 18 -2.88 -6.57 0.34
N VAL A 19 -2.52 -5.39 0.77
CA VAL A 19 -1.18 -5.04 1.27
C VAL A 19 -1.31 -4.64 2.74
N TYR A 20 -0.21 -4.70 3.47
CA TYR A 20 -0.23 -4.41 4.90
C TYR A 20 0.70 -3.26 5.20
N ALA A 21 0.22 -2.28 5.96
CA ALA A 21 1.00 -1.09 6.26
C ALA A 21 2.29 -1.46 7.00
N GLU A 22 2.20 -2.32 8.00
CA GLU A 22 3.31 -2.66 8.91
C GLU A 22 4.02 -3.98 8.56
N ALA A 23 3.76 -4.55 7.37
CA ALA A 23 4.43 -5.77 6.93
C ALA A 23 4.65 -5.79 5.42
N ASP A 24 5.81 -6.30 4.98
CA ASP A 24 6.09 -6.53 3.56
C ASP A 24 5.35 -7.77 3.04
N ILE A 25 4.02 -7.68 3.04
CA ILE A 25 3.14 -8.75 2.60
C ILE A 25 2.18 -8.20 1.55
N ILE A 26 2.12 -8.89 0.41
CA ILE A 26 1.11 -8.67 -0.63
C ILE A 26 0.34 -9.97 -0.79
N THR A 27 -0.97 -9.93 -0.61
CA THR A 27 -1.84 -11.10 -0.80
C THR A 27 -2.78 -10.85 -1.96
N ILE A 28 -2.70 -11.71 -2.97
CA ILE A 28 -3.49 -11.64 -4.19
C ILE A 28 -4.54 -12.75 -4.16
N PHE A 29 -5.77 -12.36 -4.45
CA PHE A 29 -6.94 -13.23 -4.56
C PHE A 29 -7.44 -13.22 -6.00
N LYS A 30 -7.73 -14.38 -6.55
CA LYS A 30 -8.33 -14.54 -7.87
C LYS A 30 -9.52 -15.50 -7.76
N VAL A 31 -10.63 -15.14 -8.39
CA VAL A 31 -11.77 -16.06 -8.55
C VAL A 31 -11.55 -16.85 -9.83
N ASP A 32 -11.53 -18.18 -9.74
CA ASP A 32 -11.51 -19.01 -10.94
C ASP A 32 -12.94 -19.17 -11.50
N GLY A 33 -13.06 -19.57 -12.77
CA GLY A 33 -14.35 -19.72 -13.44
C GLY A 33 -15.29 -20.79 -12.83
N LYS A 34 -14.98 -21.29 -11.62
CA LYS A 34 -15.81 -22.19 -10.81
C LYS A 34 -16.14 -21.58 -9.45
N ASP A 35 -16.07 -20.25 -9.34
CA ASP A 35 -16.28 -19.45 -8.11
C ASP A 35 -15.36 -19.87 -6.94
N ARG A 36 -14.20 -20.45 -7.24
CA ARG A 36 -13.21 -20.81 -6.23
C ARG A 36 -12.17 -19.72 -6.08
N LEU A 37 -11.90 -19.37 -4.83
CA LEU A 37 -10.90 -18.39 -4.49
C LEU A 37 -9.50 -19.01 -4.51
N LYS A 38 -8.63 -18.51 -5.37
CA LYS A 38 -7.19 -18.78 -5.35
C LYS A 38 -6.48 -17.67 -4.60
N VAL A 39 -5.66 -18.03 -3.63
CA VAL A 39 -4.91 -17.09 -2.81
C VAL A 39 -3.42 -17.31 -3.02
N LYS A 40 -2.70 -16.21 -3.27
CA LYS A 40 -1.24 -16.19 -3.39
C LYS A 40 -0.68 -15.06 -2.56
N SER A 41 0.22 -15.36 -1.63
CA SER A 41 1.02 -14.35 -0.96
C SER A 41 2.36 -14.24 -1.67
N VAL A 42 2.68 -13.02 -2.08
CA VAL A 42 3.98 -12.63 -2.64
C VAL A 42 4.58 -11.60 -1.69
N ARG A 43 5.91 -11.50 -1.66
CA ARG A 43 6.61 -10.72 -0.66
C ARG A 43 6.10 -11.07 0.76
N LYS A 44 6.88 -11.76 1.51
CA LYS A 44 6.47 -12.28 2.80
C LYS A 44 7.60 -12.06 3.79
N SER A 45 7.68 -10.84 4.28
CA SER A 45 8.62 -10.48 5.34
C SER A 45 7.86 -9.89 6.52
N TYR A 46 8.16 -10.45 7.68
CA TYR A 46 7.64 -9.95 8.95
C TYR A 46 8.80 -9.22 9.63
N PRO A 47 8.66 -7.96 10.01
CA PRO A 47 9.68 -7.27 10.77
C PRO A 47 9.83 -7.91 12.15
N ASP A 48 11.08 -7.96 12.66
CA ASP A 48 11.41 -8.60 13.95
C ASP A 48 10.78 -7.84 15.14
N HIS A 49 10.53 -6.53 14.99
CA HIS A 49 9.97 -5.68 16.05
C HIS A 49 8.85 -4.81 15.47
N MET A 50 7.60 -5.23 15.67
CA MET A 50 6.48 -4.53 15.10
C MET A 50 5.66 -3.73 16.08
N PHE A 51 5.50 -4.25 17.29
CA PHE A 51 4.60 -3.68 18.27
C PHE A 51 5.08 -3.96 19.70
N VAL A 52 4.79 -3.02 20.56
CA VAL A 52 4.79 -3.26 22.01
C VAL A 52 3.37 -3.64 22.41
N LEU A 53 3.20 -4.74 23.14
CA LEU A 53 1.91 -5.06 23.74
C LEU A 53 1.69 -4.14 24.94
N GLN A 54 0.70 -3.28 24.83
CA GLN A 54 0.23 -2.49 25.96
C GLN A 54 -0.89 -3.23 26.68
N HIS A 55 -0.69 -3.47 27.97
CA HIS A 55 -1.67 -4.08 28.84
C HIS A 55 -2.33 -2.99 29.69
N THR A 56 -3.63 -2.85 29.56
CA THR A 56 -4.46 -2.15 30.55
C THR A 56 -5.31 -3.17 31.27
N PRO A 57 -5.97 -2.82 32.40
CA PRO A 57 -6.83 -3.78 33.12
C PRO A 57 -7.96 -4.39 32.27
N THR A 58 -8.31 -3.74 31.16
CA THR A 58 -9.45 -4.13 30.32
C THR A 58 -9.09 -4.44 28.88
N VAL A 59 -7.90 -4.06 28.40
CA VAL A 59 -7.52 -4.17 26.99
C VAL A 59 -6.05 -4.58 26.87
N VAL A 60 -5.79 -5.50 25.94
CA VAL A 60 -4.47 -5.80 25.41
C VAL A 60 -4.46 -5.33 23.95
N GLN A 61 -3.60 -4.38 23.62
CA GLN A 61 -3.49 -3.87 22.25
C GLN A 61 -2.04 -3.79 21.81
N ALA A 62 -1.84 -3.91 20.51
CA ALA A 62 -0.56 -3.59 19.90
C ALA A 62 -0.40 -2.08 19.83
N ALA A 63 0.74 -1.55 20.25
CA ALA A 63 1.09 -0.14 20.13
C ALA A 63 2.18 0.04 19.09
N ILE A 64 2.01 1.05 18.26
CA ILE A 64 3.04 1.53 17.35
C ILE A 64 4.14 2.19 18.17
N THR A 65 5.39 1.88 17.85
CA THR A 65 6.58 2.50 18.43
C THR A 65 7.34 3.27 17.36
N ASP A 66 8.31 4.07 17.76
CA ASP A 66 9.18 4.82 16.84
C ASP A 66 9.87 3.91 15.82
N ASP A 67 10.19 2.68 16.22
CA ASP A 67 10.86 1.66 15.37
C ASP A 67 9.88 0.81 14.55
N THR A 68 8.57 1.04 14.67
CA THR A 68 7.59 0.31 13.85
C THR A 68 7.82 0.61 12.37
N HIS A 69 8.08 -0.43 11.58
CA HIS A 69 8.36 -0.28 10.16
C HIS A 69 7.07 -0.18 9.35
N TYR A 70 7.01 0.78 8.43
CA TYR A 70 5.93 0.97 7.48
C TYR A 70 6.40 0.62 6.07
N TYR A 71 5.69 -0.29 5.42
CA TYR A 71 5.99 -0.78 4.06
C TYR A 71 5.06 -0.19 3.00
N SER A 72 3.78 -0.05 3.31
CA SER A 72 2.82 0.43 2.33
C SER A 72 1.81 1.39 2.94
N GLN A 73 1.40 2.39 2.16
CA GLN A 73 0.47 3.43 2.56
C GLN A 73 -0.82 3.42 1.74
N GLY A 74 -0.83 2.78 0.58
CA GLY A 74 -1.97 2.72 -0.29
C GLY A 74 -1.82 1.66 -1.37
N VAL A 75 -2.94 1.24 -1.94
CA VAL A 75 -2.99 0.31 -3.05
C VAL A 75 -4.12 0.66 -4.01
N ALA A 76 -3.84 0.61 -5.30
CA ALA A 76 -4.83 0.70 -6.37
C ALA A 76 -4.62 -0.46 -7.34
N ALA A 77 -5.70 -0.89 -8.00
CA ALA A 77 -5.63 -1.98 -8.95
C ALA A 77 -6.42 -1.66 -10.22
N THR A 78 -5.92 -2.19 -11.34
CA THR A 78 -6.60 -2.25 -12.63
C THR A 78 -6.74 -3.72 -13.04
N ASP A 79 -7.32 -4.00 -14.19
CA ASP A 79 -7.39 -5.39 -14.68
C ASP A 79 -6.02 -5.98 -14.97
N LYS A 80 -5.00 -5.15 -15.21
CA LYS A 80 -3.66 -5.58 -15.60
C LYS A 80 -2.65 -5.51 -14.47
N TYR A 81 -2.74 -4.50 -13.59
CA TYR A 81 -1.67 -4.18 -12.67
C TYR A 81 -2.18 -3.86 -11.26
N ILE A 82 -1.27 -4.04 -10.31
CA ILE A 82 -1.40 -3.66 -8.91
C ILE A 82 -0.37 -2.55 -8.66
N TYR A 83 -0.82 -1.43 -8.12
CA TYR A 83 -0.01 -0.26 -7.77
C TYR A 83 0.03 -0.13 -6.25
N VAL A 84 1.20 -0.31 -5.66
CA VAL A 84 1.39 -0.19 -4.20
C VAL A 84 2.18 1.08 -3.91
N LEU A 85 1.59 1.97 -3.15
CA LEU A 85 2.29 3.14 -2.64
C LEU A 85 3.24 2.69 -1.52
N TRP A 86 4.54 2.73 -1.79
CA TRP A 86 5.57 2.08 -1.00
C TRP A 86 6.38 3.09 -0.20
N LEU A 87 6.44 2.93 1.10
CA LEU A 87 7.19 3.79 2.02
C LEU A 87 8.56 3.22 2.37
N ASP A 88 8.59 2.00 2.93
CA ASP A 88 9.79 1.29 3.39
C ASP A 88 10.61 2.11 4.40
N THR A 89 9.99 2.54 5.48
CA THR A 89 10.60 3.41 6.49
C THR A 89 10.02 3.16 7.88
N ILE A 90 10.63 3.70 8.93
CA ILE A 90 10.13 3.60 10.30
C ILE A 90 9.17 4.73 10.66
N TYR A 91 8.29 4.48 11.65
CA TYR A 91 7.27 5.44 12.09
C TYR A 91 7.87 6.78 12.51
N LYS A 92 8.99 6.78 13.22
CA LYS A 92 9.68 7.99 13.63
C LYS A 92 9.99 8.90 12.44
N GLU A 93 10.55 8.35 11.36
CA GLU A 93 10.88 9.12 10.16
C GLU A 93 9.63 9.64 9.43
N VAL A 94 8.55 8.85 9.43
CA VAL A 94 7.25 9.29 8.86
C VAL A 94 6.68 10.45 9.66
N SER A 95 6.80 10.42 10.99
CA SER A 95 6.26 11.44 11.88
C SER A 95 7.08 12.76 11.88
N GLU A 96 8.39 12.66 11.71
CA GLU A 96 9.30 13.80 11.77
C GLU A 96 9.51 14.48 10.40
N ASN A 97 9.45 13.72 9.30
CA ASN A 97 9.71 14.20 7.94
C ASN A 97 8.45 14.07 7.07
N HIS A 98 7.69 15.14 6.97
CA HIS A 98 6.53 15.21 6.07
C HIS A 98 6.90 15.16 4.58
N ASP A 99 8.18 15.35 4.23
CA ASP A 99 8.69 15.47 2.86
C ASP A 99 9.32 14.21 2.29
N GLN A 100 8.91 13.04 2.77
CA GLN A 100 9.47 11.78 2.26
C GLN A 100 9.07 11.53 0.80
N THR A 101 10.09 11.26 -0.02
CA THR A 101 9.86 10.75 -1.38
C THR A 101 9.29 9.35 -1.28
N VAL A 102 8.09 9.15 -1.79
CA VAL A 102 7.48 7.83 -1.89
C VAL A 102 7.61 7.28 -3.30
N CYS A 103 7.68 5.97 -3.41
CA CYS A 103 7.64 5.30 -4.70
C CYS A 103 6.36 4.48 -4.85
N ILE A 104 5.95 4.26 -6.10
CA ILE A 104 4.88 3.33 -6.42
C ILE A 104 5.54 2.09 -7.03
N LYS A 105 5.34 0.93 -6.40
CA LYS A 105 5.73 -0.36 -6.96
C LYS A 105 4.57 -0.92 -7.77
N VAL A 106 4.84 -1.28 -9.01
CA VAL A 106 3.84 -1.83 -9.93
C VAL A 106 4.10 -3.32 -10.12
N PHE A 107 3.09 -4.13 -9.83
CA PHE A 107 3.13 -5.57 -9.98
C PHE A 107 2.10 -6.04 -11.00
N ASP A 108 2.35 -7.20 -11.63
CA ASP A 108 1.29 -7.95 -12.29
C ASP A 108 0.45 -8.73 -11.27
N TRP A 109 -0.65 -9.32 -11.74
CA TRP A 109 -1.51 -10.15 -10.89
C TRP A 109 -0.90 -11.53 -10.54
N ASP A 110 0.28 -11.85 -11.07
CA ASP A 110 1.07 -13.00 -10.63
C ASP A 110 2.08 -12.63 -9.54
N GLY A 111 2.13 -11.33 -9.17
CA GLY A 111 2.96 -10.80 -8.10
C GLY A 111 4.40 -10.53 -8.52
N ASN A 112 4.69 -10.46 -9.81
CA ASN A 112 5.99 -10.04 -10.30
C ASN A 112 6.09 -8.52 -10.27
N LEU A 113 7.17 -8.00 -9.70
CA LEU A 113 7.48 -6.56 -9.74
C LEU A 113 7.88 -6.18 -11.17
N LEU A 114 7.16 -5.24 -11.76
CA LEU A 114 7.38 -4.78 -13.15
C LEU A 114 8.08 -3.43 -13.21
N GLU A 115 7.78 -2.52 -12.27
CA GLU A 115 8.23 -1.14 -12.35
C GLU A 115 8.28 -0.50 -10.97
N ASN A 116 9.22 0.42 -10.77
CA ASN A 116 9.24 1.36 -9.65
C ASN A 116 9.07 2.78 -10.23
N ILE A 117 8.04 3.49 -9.78
CA ILE A 117 7.77 4.88 -10.16
C ILE A 117 8.14 5.75 -8.97
N THR A 118 9.12 6.63 -9.13
CA THR A 118 9.49 7.60 -8.10
C THR A 118 8.64 8.86 -8.28
N LEU A 119 8.04 9.32 -7.20
CA LEU A 119 7.27 10.56 -7.14
C LEU A 119 8.17 11.68 -6.63
N ASP A 120 8.03 12.85 -7.21
CA ASP A 120 8.71 14.09 -6.82
C ASP A 120 8.00 14.84 -5.68
N THR A 121 6.81 14.37 -5.32
CA THR A 121 5.97 14.97 -4.29
C THR A 121 5.41 13.87 -3.39
N PRO A 122 5.49 14.01 -2.05
CA PRO A 122 4.89 13.07 -1.11
C PRO A 122 3.38 12.96 -1.29
N VAL A 123 2.86 11.74 -1.27
CA VAL A 123 1.43 11.48 -1.43
C VAL A 123 0.93 10.51 -0.37
N LYS A 124 -0.34 10.63 0.02
CA LYS A 124 -0.99 9.85 1.07
C LYS A 124 -1.81 8.68 0.53
N ASN A 125 -2.29 8.79 -0.70
CA ASN A 125 -3.10 7.75 -1.35
C ASN A 125 -3.05 7.91 -2.86
N ILE A 126 -3.37 6.83 -3.57
CA ILE A 126 -3.36 6.78 -5.03
C ILE A 126 -4.61 6.10 -5.58
N THR A 127 -4.99 6.49 -6.78
CA THR A 127 -5.90 5.73 -7.65
C THR A 127 -5.41 5.80 -9.09
N VAL A 128 -5.79 4.83 -9.91
CA VAL A 128 -5.30 4.70 -11.29
C VAL A 128 -6.48 4.55 -12.24
N THR A 129 -6.39 5.18 -13.40
CA THR A 129 -7.43 5.01 -14.43
C THR A 129 -7.42 3.57 -14.98
N PRO A 130 -8.58 3.01 -15.41
CA PRO A 130 -8.67 1.64 -15.90
C PRO A 130 -7.75 1.33 -17.10
N ASP A 131 -7.38 2.36 -17.86
CA ASP A 131 -6.46 2.24 -19.01
C ASP A 131 -4.98 2.36 -18.64
N ASP A 132 -4.66 2.44 -17.35
CA ASP A 132 -3.31 2.55 -16.79
C ASP A 132 -2.52 3.81 -17.19
N LYS A 133 -3.18 4.84 -17.74
CA LYS A 133 -2.48 6.03 -18.28
C LYS A 133 -2.32 7.16 -17.27
N VAL A 134 -3.16 7.21 -16.25
CA VAL A 134 -3.15 8.31 -15.29
C VAL A 134 -3.20 7.78 -13.88
N ILE A 135 -2.31 8.28 -13.05
CA ILE A 135 -2.33 8.10 -11.59
C ILE A 135 -2.82 9.41 -10.99
N TYR A 136 -3.86 9.36 -10.19
CA TYR A 136 -4.27 10.44 -9.32
C TYR A 136 -3.76 10.14 -7.91
N ALA A 137 -3.19 11.15 -7.26
CA ALA A 137 -2.65 11.01 -5.93
C ALA A 137 -3.15 12.11 -5.01
N LEU A 138 -3.46 11.75 -3.78
CA LEU A 138 -3.79 12.69 -2.72
C LEU A 138 -2.51 13.11 -2.02
N SER A 139 -2.20 14.41 -2.06
CA SER A 139 -1.05 14.99 -1.36
C SER A 139 -1.52 15.99 -0.31
N GLU A 140 -0.79 16.07 0.78
CA GLU A 140 -1.01 17.06 1.82
C GLU A 140 -0.29 18.37 1.42
N ASN A 141 -1.01 19.48 1.45
CA ASN A 141 -0.44 20.82 1.22
C ASN A 141 -0.58 21.62 2.52
N GLY A 142 0.54 21.85 3.21
CA GLY A 142 0.63 22.29 4.60
C GLY A 142 -0.27 23.49 5.03
N GLU A 143 -0.63 24.38 4.11
CA GLU A 143 -1.48 25.55 4.42
C GLU A 143 -2.95 25.38 4.00
N SER A 144 -3.26 24.55 3.02
CA SER A 144 -4.60 24.44 2.42
C SER A 144 -5.26 23.07 2.59
N GLY A 145 -4.64 22.15 3.34
CA GLY A 145 -5.16 20.81 3.55
C GLY A 145 -4.69 19.83 2.48
N TYR A 146 -5.60 19.29 1.66
CA TYR A 146 -5.28 18.28 0.66
C TYR A 146 -5.44 18.82 -0.76
N GLN A 147 -4.59 18.30 -1.66
CA GLN A 147 -4.68 18.52 -3.10
C GLN A 147 -4.64 17.19 -3.86
N ILE A 148 -5.24 17.18 -5.05
CA ILE A 148 -5.16 16.03 -5.96
C ILE A 148 -4.13 16.34 -7.04
N LEU A 149 -3.10 15.50 -7.11
CA LEU A 149 -2.09 15.53 -8.16
C LEU A 149 -2.45 14.55 -9.27
N LYS A 150 -2.02 14.87 -10.47
CA LYS A 150 -2.25 14.05 -11.67
C LYS A 150 -0.92 13.75 -12.36
N PHE A 151 -0.55 12.49 -12.36
CA PHE A 151 0.64 11.99 -13.05
C PHE A 151 0.24 11.24 -14.32
N LYS A 152 0.84 11.61 -15.46
CA LYS A 152 0.68 10.85 -16.70
C LYS A 152 1.74 9.75 -16.74
N ARG A 153 1.30 8.53 -17.02
CA ARG A 153 2.19 7.39 -17.20
C ARG A 153 2.46 7.21 -18.70
N ASN A 154 3.69 7.49 -19.08
CA ASN A 154 4.16 7.27 -20.47
C ASN A 154 4.62 5.82 -20.60
N ARG A 155 3.77 4.98 -21.16
CA ARG A 155 4.11 3.61 -21.62
C ARG A 155 3.84 3.49 -23.09
#